data_f7e59b0280318dbcfcc7d8d38386c850
#
_entry.id   f7e59b0280318dbcfcc7d8d38386c850
#
_cell.length_a   1.000
_cell.length_b   1.000
_cell.length_c   1.000
_cell.angle_alpha   90.00
_cell.angle_beta   90.00
_cell.angle_gamma   90.00
#
_symmetry.space_group_name_H-M   'P 1'
#
loop_
_entity.id
_entity.type
_entity.pdbx_description
1 polymer ?
#
loop_
_entity_poly.entity_id
_entity_poly.type
_entity_poly.pdbx_seq_one_letter_code
_entity_poly.pdbx_strand_id
1 'polypeptide(L)'
;GGFTRVLHSGKPDGLMDEIPTFVVDPLPAGKDRGYIVLNRPWAFVQWLQQAKIEEEYILMAEPDHIFVKPLPNLAFDNDPAAFPFFYITPSEHEKIIRKYYPEERGPITNVDPIGNSPVIIKKNRHCLRRLLPHG
;
A
#
# COMPACT_ATOMS: atom_id res chain seq x y z
N GLY A 1 -2.43 -17.23 -9.00
CA GLY A 1 -1.79 -16.25 -8.12
C GLY A 1 -1.66 -16.77 -6.70
N GLY A 2 -0.73 -16.23 -5.96
CA GLY A 2 -0.50 -16.59 -4.57
C GLY A 2 -1.26 -15.69 -3.60
N PHE A 3 -1.30 -16.11 -2.36
CA PHE A 3 -1.77 -15.33 -1.23
C PHE A 3 -0.65 -15.26 -0.18
N THR A 4 -0.43 -14.10 0.39
CA THR A 4 0.55 -13.91 1.48
C THR A 4 -0.03 -12.95 2.52
N ARG A 5 -0.06 -13.40 3.76
CA ARG A 5 -0.30 -12.53 4.91
C ARG A 5 1.02 -11.85 5.28
N VAL A 6 1.05 -10.52 5.29
CA VAL A 6 2.22 -9.76 5.73
C VAL A 6 2.03 -9.36 7.19
N LEU A 7 2.78 -9.99 8.08
CA LEU A 7 2.68 -9.82 9.54
C LEU A 7 3.76 -8.85 10.02
N HIS A 8 3.35 -7.70 10.55
CA HIS A 8 4.27 -6.62 10.97
C HIS A 8 4.57 -6.60 12.48
N SER A 9 4.52 -7.74 13.12
CA SER A 9 4.83 -7.88 14.56
C SER A 9 6.31 -8.05 14.87
N GLY A 10 7.16 -8.26 13.85
CA GLY A 10 8.56 -8.60 14.01
C GLY A 10 8.82 -10.05 14.43
N LYS A 11 7.80 -10.85 14.65
CA LYS A 11 7.93 -12.24 15.08
C LYS A 11 6.74 -13.09 14.64
N PRO A 12 6.98 -14.41 14.45
CA PRO A 12 5.93 -15.37 14.11
C PRO A 12 4.79 -15.42 15.13
N ASP A 13 3.64 -15.91 14.67
CA ASP A 13 2.47 -16.22 15.51
C ASP A 13 1.94 -17.64 15.21
N GLY A 14 0.85 -18.01 15.89
CA GLY A 14 0.26 -19.35 15.77
C GLY A 14 -0.41 -19.68 14.43
N LEU A 15 -0.51 -18.72 13.51
CA LEU A 15 -1.15 -18.92 12.19
C LEU A 15 -0.14 -19.20 11.07
N MET A 16 1.16 -19.31 11.40
CA MET A 16 2.22 -19.48 10.39
C MET A 16 2.06 -20.77 9.59
N ASP A 17 1.55 -21.83 10.23
CA ASP A 17 1.38 -23.15 9.60
C ASP A 17 0.06 -23.25 8.81
N GLU A 18 -0.89 -22.35 9.06
CA GLU A 18 -2.20 -22.35 8.41
C GLU A 18 -2.27 -21.38 7.22
N ILE A 19 -1.56 -20.25 7.33
CA ILE A 19 -1.65 -19.17 6.34
C ILE A 19 -0.23 -18.82 5.85
N PRO A 20 0.02 -18.83 4.54
CA PRO A 20 1.30 -18.35 4.01
C PRO A 20 1.60 -16.95 4.52
N THR A 21 2.62 -16.82 5.37
CA THR A 21 2.89 -15.59 6.11
C THR A 21 4.33 -15.12 5.88
N PHE A 22 4.50 -13.85 5.66
CA PHE A 22 5.78 -13.16 5.63
C PHE A 22 5.88 -12.20 6.82
N VAL A 23 6.85 -12.43 7.70
CA VAL A 23 7.05 -11.60 8.90
C VAL A 23 7.98 -10.44 8.56
N VAL A 24 7.57 -9.24 8.92
CA VAL A 24 8.35 -8.01 8.76
C VAL A 24 8.42 -7.25 10.08
N ASP A 25 9.38 -6.36 10.20
CA ASP A 25 9.54 -5.54 11.38
C ASP A 25 8.48 -4.42 11.46
N PRO A 26 7.98 -4.11 12.66
CA PRO A 26 7.14 -2.94 12.86
C PRO A 26 7.95 -1.66 12.59
N LEU A 27 7.25 -0.55 12.40
CA LEU A 27 7.89 0.77 12.37
C LEU A 27 8.71 0.99 13.66
N PRO A 28 9.91 1.58 13.55
CA PRO A 28 10.68 1.98 14.71
C PRO A 28 9.86 2.85 15.67
N ALA A 29 10.08 2.66 16.96
CA ALA A 29 9.35 3.37 18.01
C ALA A 29 9.30 4.89 17.77
N GLY A 30 8.14 5.49 17.90
CA GLY A 30 7.90 6.92 17.70
C GLY A 30 7.81 7.38 16.24
N LYS A 31 8.01 6.50 15.26
CA LYS A 31 7.86 6.86 13.83
C LYS A 31 6.40 6.83 13.35
N ASP A 32 5.55 6.09 14.02
CA ASP A 32 4.12 6.02 13.75
C ASP A 32 3.33 7.25 14.25
N ARG A 33 3.94 8.06 15.11
CA ARG A 33 3.31 9.24 15.70
C ARG A 33 1.96 8.93 16.38
N GLY A 34 1.78 7.71 16.89
CA GLY A 34 0.54 7.22 17.45
C GLY A 34 -0.49 6.74 16.40
N TYR A 35 -0.15 6.74 15.12
CA TYR A 35 -1.01 6.27 14.05
C TYR A 35 -0.55 4.91 13.54
N ILE A 36 -1.01 3.85 14.19
CA ILE A 36 -0.57 2.46 13.95
C ILE A 36 -0.72 2.00 12.49
N VAL A 37 -1.65 2.60 11.74
CA VAL A 37 -1.90 2.26 10.33
C VAL A 37 -0.67 2.49 9.43
N LEU A 38 0.29 3.33 9.86
CA LEU A 38 1.55 3.53 9.15
C LEU A 38 2.41 2.27 9.08
N ASN A 39 2.16 1.28 9.93
CA ASN A 39 2.82 -0.03 9.83
C ASN A 39 2.44 -0.77 8.52
N ARG A 40 1.27 -0.52 7.96
CA ARG A 40 0.81 -1.19 6.73
C ARG A 40 1.70 -0.86 5.51
N PRO A 41 1.87 0.40 5.09
CA PRO A 41 2.76 0.73 3.99
C PRO A 41 4.21 0.33 4.28
N TRP A 42 4.67 0.44 5.53
CA TRP A 42 6.00 0.02 5.94
C TRP A 42 6.20 -1.50 5.79
N ALA A 43 5.24 -2.29 6.22
CA ALA A 43 5.24 -3.74 6.06
C ALA A 43 5.23 -4.13 4.57
N PHE A 44 4.42 -3.45 3.76
CA PHE A 44 4.31 -3.72 2.34
C PHE A 44 5.63 -3.44 1.59
N VAL A 45 6.32 -2.35 1.93
CA VAL A 45 7.65 -2.03 1.36
C VAL A 45 8.67 -3.12 1.70
N GLN A 46 8.74 -3.57 2.95
CA GLN A 46 9.66 -4.64 3.36
C GLN A 46 9.38 -5.94 2.60
N TRP A 47 8.11 -6.33 2.52
CA TRP A 47 7.71 -7.52 1.78
C TRP A 47 8.07 -7.44 0.30
N LEU A 48 7.79 -6.33 -0.37
CA LEU A 48 8.14 -6.12 -1.77
C LEU A 48 9.64 -6.19 -2.04
N GLN A 49 10.46 -5.79 -1.08
CA GLN A 49 11.92 -5.81 -1.21
C GLN A 49 12.54 -7.18 -0.97
N GLN A 50 11.95 -7.99 -0.10
CA GLN A 50 12.55 -9.20 0.44
C GLN A 50 11.89 -10.47 -0.09
N ALA A 51 10.60 -10.44 -0.42
CA ALA A 51 9.88 -11.61 -0.88
C ALA A 51 10.17 -11.95 -2.34
N LYS A 52 10.25 -13.24 -2.63
CA LYS A 52 10.27 -13.73 -4.01
C LYS A 52 8.82 -13.74 -4.52
N ILE A 53 8.44 -12.73 -5.28
CA ILE A 53 7.12 -12.57 -5.88
C ILE A 53 7.25 -12.87 -7.37
N GLU A 54 6.50 -13.83 -7.88
CA GLU A 54 6.54 -14.23 -9.30
C GLU A 54 5.46 -13.51 -10.12
N GLU A 55 4.40 -13.06 -9.47
CA GLU A 55 3.28 -12.37 -10.08
C GLU A 55 3.67 -10.98 -10.60
N GLU A 56 3.07 -10.60 -11.72
CA GLU A 56 3.26 -9.28 -12.35
C GLU A 56 2.46 -8.19 -11.61
N TYR A 57 1.29 -8.54 -11.09
CA TYR A 57 0.40 -7.63 -10.37
C TYR A 57 0.20 -8.10 -8.94
N ILE A 58 0.10 -7.15 -8.04
CA ILE A 58 -0.08 -7.37 -6.61
C ILE A 58 -1.32 -6.62 -6.16
N LEU A 59 -2.23 -7.32 -5.50
CA LEU A 59 -3.35 -6.73 -4.80
C LEU A 59 -2.98 -6.62 -3.32
N MET A 60 -2.86 -5.41 -2.80
CA MET A 60 -2.79 -5.15 -1.37
C MET A 60 -4.20 -4.96 -0.83
N ALA A 61 -4.58 -5.77 0.13
CA ALA A 61 -5.88 -5.72 0.80
C ALA A 61 -5.72 -5.73 2.32
N GLU A 62 -6.76 -5.33 3.03
CA GLU A 62 -6.82 -5.40 4.48
C GLU A 62 -7.40 -6.73 4.96
N PRO A 63 -7.10 -7.16 6.18
CA PRO A 63 -7.55 -8.46 6.69
C PRO A 63 -9.07 -8.52 6.92
N ASP A 64 -9.76 -7.40 6.98
CA ASP A 64 -11.21 -7.28 7.11
C ASP A 64 -11.95 -7.21 5.75
N HIS A 65 -11.23 -7.24 4.64
CA HIS A 65 -11.82 -7.32 3.31
C HIS A 65 -12.32 -8.74 3.02
N ILE A 66 -13.61 -8.86 2.69
CA ILE A 66 -14.22 -10.11 2.26
C ILE A 66 -14.46 -10.07 0.75
N PHE A 67 -13.78 -10.96 0.03
CA PHE A 67 -13.94 -11.06 -1.42
C PHE A 67 -15.14 -11.92 -1.76
N VAL A 68 -16.23 -11.32 -2.23
CA VAL A 68 -17.45 -12.02 -2.64
C VAL A 68 -17.45 -12.42 -4.12
N LYS A 69 -16.52 -11.87 -4.89
CA LYS A 69 -16.28 -12.19 -6.32
C LYS A 69 -14.86 -11.80 -6.70
N PRO A 70 -14.33 -12.34 -7.82
CA PRO A 70 -13.03 -11.92 -8.32
C PRO A 70 -12.99 -10.41 -8.58
N LEU A 71 -11.92 -9.74 -8.16
CA LEU A 71 -11.66 -8.34 -8.50
C LEU A 71 -11.01 -8.28 -9.89
N PRO A 72 -11.52 -7.44 -10.80
CA PRO A 72 -10.84 -7.19 -12.06
C PRO A 72 -9.53 -6.45 -11.80
N ASN A 73 -8.50 -6.76 -12.59
CA ASN A 73 -7.29 -5.95 -12.61
C ASN A 73 -7.57 -4.66 -13.39
N LEU A 74 -7.71 -3.56 -12.68
CA LEU A 74 -7.97 -2.23 -13.24
C LEU A 74 -6.71 -1.37 -13.33
N ALA A 75 -5.54 -1.90 -12.94
CA ALA A 75 -4.27 -1.21 -13.13
C ALA A 75 -4.01 -1.04 -14.64
N PHE A 76 -3.63 0.17 -15.03
CA PHE A 76 -3.39 0.49 -16.42
C PHE A 76 -1.90 0.83 -16.63
N ASP A 77 -1.25 0.07 -17.49
CA ASP A 77 0.19 0.16 -17.74
C ASP A 77 1.00 0.10 -16.45
N ASN A 78 1.59 1.21 -16.01
CA ASN A 78 2.34 1.31 -14.76
C ASN A 78 1.57 2.07 -13.67
N ASP A 79 0.35 2.51 -13.95
CA ASP A 79 -0.47 3.24 -12.99
C ASP A 79 -1.24 2.26 -12.09
N PRO A 80 -1.20 2.47 -10.76
CA PRO A 80 -1.97 1.66 -9.83
C PRO A 80 -3.47 1.94 -9.96
N ALA A 81 -4.29 0.97 -9.58
CA ALA A 81 -5.72 1.14 -9.40
C ALA A 81 -6.06 1.01 -7.93
N ALA A 82 -6.87 1.92 -7.41
CA ALA A 82 -7.36 1.89 -6.03
C ALA A 82 -8.79 2.40 -5.94
N PHE A 83 -9.43 2.14 -4.79
CA PHE A 83 -10.79 2.58 -4.57
C PHE A 83 -10.85 4.00 -3.99
N PRO A 84 -11.83 4.82 -4.41
CA PRO A 84 -12.01 6.15 -3.85
C PRO A 84 -12.53 6.07 -2.42
N PHE A 85 -12.02 6.96 -1.56
CA PHE A 85 -12.50 7.17 -0.20
C PHE A 85 -13.26 8.50 -0.15
N PHE A 86 -14.56 8.44 -0.29
CA PHE A 86 -15.45 9.62 -0.44
C PHE A 86 -15.42 10.59 0.74
N TYR A 87 -14.90 10.16 1.89
CA TYR A 87 -14.75 11.01 3.08
C TYR A 87 -13.42 11.77 3.12
N ILE A 88 -12.52 11.56 2.15
CA ILE A 88 -11.27 12.31 2.05
C ILE A 88 -11.49 13.53 1.16
N THR A 89 -11.17 14.71 1.66
CA THR A 89 -11.24 15.97 0.91
C THR A 89 -9.81 16.45 0.64
N PRO A 90 -9.29 16.31 -0.59
CA PRO A 90 -7.89 16.67 -0.89
C PRO A 90 -7.53 18.11 -0.54
N SER A 91 -8.45 19.07 -0.74
CA SER A 91 -8.21 20.48 -0.42
C SER A 91 -7.94 20.76 1.07
N GLU A 92 -8.45 19.94 1.98
CA GLU A 92 -8.17 20.06 3.42
C GLU A 92 -6.73 19.65 3.76
N HIS A 93 -6.08 18.91 2.86
CA HIS A 93 -4.73 18.40 3.02
C HIS A 93 -3.74 18.97 1.98
N GLU A 94 -4.11 20.06 1.32
CA GLU A 94 -3.36 20.63 0.20
C GLU A 94 -1.87 20.85 0.51
N LYS A 95 -1.55 21.38 1.67
CA LYS A 95 -0.15 21.60 2.10
C LYS A 95 0.71 20.33 2.05
N ILE A 96 0.12 19.16 2.33
CA ILE A 96 0.83 17.89 2.30
C ILE A 96 0.85 17.36 0.86
N ILE A 97 -0.29 17.41 0.18
CA ILE A 97 -0.44 16.88 -1.17
C ILE A 97 0.49 17.62 -2.14
N ARG A 98 0.65 18.93 -1.99
CA ARG A 98 1.54 19.75 -2.85
C ARG A 98 3.01 19.33 -2.81
N LYS A 99 3.43 18.58 -1.83
CA LYS A 99 4.79 17.98 -1.82
C LYS A 99 4.98 16.89 -2.88
N TYR A 100 3.88 16.27 -3.33
CA TYR A 100 3.86 15.14 -4.28
C TYR A 100 3.15 15.49 -5.58
N TYR A 101 2.25 16.46 -5.52
CA TYR A 101 1.48 17.00 -6.63
C TYR A 101 1.68 18.52 -6.70
N PRO A 102 2.81 18.99 -7.28
CA PRO A 102 3.13 20.41 -7.38
C PRO A 102 2.15 21.14 -8.28
N GLU A 103 2.10 22.48 -8.15
CA GLU A 103 1.08 23.31 -8.83
C GLU A 103 1.09 23.19 -10.34
N GLU A 104 2.26 22.95 -10.94
CA GLU A 104 2.44 22.78 -12.39
C GLU A 104 1.68 21.58 -12.95
N ARG A 105 1.29 20.62 -12.10
CA ARG A 105 0.46 19.47 -12.47
C ARG A 105 -1.04 19.80 -12.52
N GLY A 106 -1.44 20.96 -12.00
CA GLY A 106 -2.82 21.42 -12.02
C GLY A 106 -3.42 21.72 -10.64
N PRO A 107 -4.71 22.08 -10.62
CA PRO A 107 -5.39 22.41 -9.38
C PRO A 107 -5.55 21.20 -8.46
N ILE A 108 -5.65 21.45 -7.15
CA ILE A 108 -5.80 20.40 -6.14
C ILE A 108 -7.07 19.55 -6.34
N THR A 109 -8.07 20.11 -6.99
CA THR A 109 -9.34 19.43 -7.34
C THR A 109 -9.16 18.29 -8.35
N ASN A 110 -8.01 18.23 -9.03
CA ASN A 110 -7.67 17.11 -9.92
C ASN A 110 -7.10 15.90 -9.18
N VAL A 111 -6.89 16.02 -7.87
CA VAL A 111 -6.41 14.92 -7.05
C VAL A 111 -7.59 14.12 -6.54
N ASP A 112 -7.72 12.89 -7.01
CA ASP A 112 -8.77 11.99 -6.56
C ASP A 112 -8.54 11.54 -5.12
N PRO A 113 -9.60 11.45 -4.29
CA PRO A 113 -9.52 10.97 -2.92
C PRO A 113 -9.37 9.45 -2.87
N ILE A 114 -8.22 8.93 -3.24
CA ILE A 114 -7.98 7.51 -3.36
C ILE A 114 -7.46 6.93 -2.04
N GLY A 115 -8.06 5.82 -1.61
CA GLY A 115 -7.59 5.05 -0.46
C GLY A 115 -6.37 4.19 -0.78
N ASN A 116 -5.67 3.77 0.27
CA ASN A 116 -4.48 2.93 0.15
C ASN A 116 -4.79 1.43 0.19
N SER A 117 -6.07 1.04 0.30
CA SER A 117 -6.49 -0.36 0.34
C SER A 117 -7.99 -0.50 0.02
N PRO A 118 -8.38 -1.43 -0.86
CA PRO A 118 -7.49 -2.24 -1.67
C PRO A 118 -6.82 -1.43 -2.78
N VAL A 119 -5.60 -1.81 -3.12
CA VAL A 119 -4.85 -1.24 -4.25
C VAL A 119 -4.21 -2.35 -5.08
N ILE A 120 -4.29 -2.23 -6.41
CA ILE A 120 -3.60 -3.10 -7.35
C ILE A 120 -2.42 -2.33 -7.92
N ILE A 121 -1.24 -2.90 -7.84
CA ILE A 121 -0.02 -2.32 -8.40
C ILE A 121 0.67 -3.32 -9.34
N LYS A 122 1.29 -2.81 -10.38
CA LYS A 122 2.22 -3.60 -11.20
C LYS A 122 3.57 -3.69 -10.50
N LYS A 123 4.07 -4.91 -10.32
CA LYS A 123 5.39 -5.15 -9.76
C LYS A 123 6.46 -4.72 -10.76
N ASN A 124 7.00 -3.53 -10.61
CA ASN A 124 8.15 -3.07 -11.37
C ASN A 124 9.17 -2.37 -10.46
N ARG A 125 10.42 -2.26 -10.92
CA ARG A 125 11.48 -1.58 -10.16
C ARG A 125 11.19 -0.09 -9.90
N HIS A 126 10.33 0.55 -10.68
CA HIS A 126 9.94 1.95 -10.52
C HIS A 126 8.94 2.13 -9.38
N CYS A 127 8.00 1.20 -9.20
CA CYS A 127 7.05 1.21 -8.10
C CYS A 127 7.78 1.14 -6.75
N LEU A 128 8.77 0.25 -6.64
CA LEU A 128 9.60 0.11 -5.44
C LEU A 128 10.38 1.40 -5.11
N ARG A 129 10.92 2.11 -6.12
CA ARG A 129 11.65 3.36 -5.91
C ARG A 129 10.77 4.53 -5.47
N ARG A 130 9.50 4.56 -5.87
CA ARG A 130 8.55 5.62 -5.47
C ARG A 130 8.01 5.44 -4.04
N LEU A 131 8.06 4.23 -3.51
CA LEU A 131 7.62 3.92 -2.15
C LEU A 131 8.74 4.11 -1.10
N LEU A 132 9.98 4.25 -1.55
CA LEU A 132 11.11 4.51 -0.66
C LEU A 132 11.21 6.01 -0.38
N PRO A 133 11.35 6.43 0.88
CA PRO A 133 11.76 7.80 1.19
C PRO A 133 13.12 8.04 0.52
N HIS A 134 13.22 9.12 -0.25
CA HIS A 134 14.51 9.62 -0.69
C HIS A 134 15.31 9.96 0.58
N GLY A 135 16.40 9.21 0.82
CA GLY A 135 17.33 9.47 1.91
C GLY A 135 18.02 10.84 1.79
#